data_210dc8b6e4b0d560e7b4550813f5ca26
#
_entry.id   210dc8b6e4b0d560e7b4550813f5ca26
#
_cell.length_a   1.000
_cell.length_b   1.000
_cell.length_c   1.000
_cell.angle_alpha   90.00
_cell.angle_beta   90.00
_cell.angle_gamma   90.00
#
_symmetry.space_group_name_H-M   'P 1'
#
loop_
_entity.id
_entity.type
_entity.pdbx_description
1 polymer ?
#
loop_
_entity_poly.entity_id
_entity_poly.type
_entity_poly.pdbx_seq_one_letter_code
_entity_poly.pdbx_strand_id
1 'polypeptide(L)'
;MKISRIAVVGGGIIGTAVARELAHRFDDATVTLFEKEPHLAAHQTGHNSGVVHAGLYYEPGSLKARLCRAGVEKLVRYVHERGVPYQECGKLVVAHDTMEVERLEKIHERATANGVPHVKLLDRHEMREVEPNVRGVLALHSPHTAIVDFAALTEALGADVEAAGGQLRFNSEVAQLDTLGSEVRIRLAMPGVSESMVTEDAGSFDLVVTCAGLQSDRLAVNSGLDPVPKIVPFYGDYFIIDRPAAEAVRGLIYPVPDPKYPFLGVHLTRRVDGALMLGPNAFLSMGRESYSRGGFDLSDIGSTLGFKGFWKFASQNIGAAAREVRTALSPKAFIEEARKFVPEIDPMTVRKGPRGVRAQAMDAQGKLVDDFVITTRGRLTQVRNAPSPGATSSLAIAEHIVDQAIAALR
;
A
#
# COMPACT_ATOMS: atom_id res chain seq x y z
N MET A 1 -30.62 0.46 -18.02
CA MET A 1 -30.44 1.88 -17.69
C MET A 1 -29.09 2.31 -18.20
N LYS A 2 -28.95 3.43 -18.90
CA LYS A 2 -27.68 3.86 -19.49
C LYS A 2 -26.80 4.48 -18.38
N ILE A 3 -25.57 4.04 -18.22
CA ILE A 3 -24.54 4.66 -17.38
C ILE A 3 -23.84 5.70 -18.25
N SER A 4 -23.86 6.97 -17.86
CA SER A 4 -23.29 8.08 -18.63
C SER A 4 -22.30 8.93 -17.83
N ARG A 5 -22.44 8.96 -16.50
CA ARG A 5 -21.57 9.72 -15.59
C ARG A 5 -21.08 8.82 -14.47
N ILE A 6 -19.79 8.63 -14.39
CA ILE A 6 -19.14 7.78 -13.40
C ILE A 6 -18.16 8.64 -12.60
N ALA A 7 -18.14 8.48 -11.28
CA ALA A 7 -17.15 9.13 -10.43
C ALA A 7 -16.26 8.11 -9.72
N VAL A 8 -14.99 8.45 -9.59
CA VAL A 8 -14.03 7.75 -8.74
C VAL A 8 -13.44 8.75 -7.74
N VAL A 9 -13.35 8.37 -6.47
CA VAL A 9 -12.85 9.25 -5.39
C VAL A 9 -11.52 8.71 -4.90
N GLY A 10 -10.46 9.52 -5.04
CA GLY A 10 -9.09 9.25 -4.62
C GLY A 10 -8.14 8.95 -5.78
N GLY A 11 -7.14 9.82 -5.96
CA GLY A 11 -6.11 9.77 -7.01
C GLY A 11 -4.86 8.95 -6.64
N GLY A 12 -4.98 8.03 -5.68
CA GLY A 12 -3.97 6.99 -5.42
C GLY A 12 -4.04 5.90 -6.49
N ILE A 13 -3.04 5.02 -6.52
CA ILE A 13 -2.90 4.00 -7.57
C ILE A 13 -4.13 3.11 -7.76
N ILE A 14 -4.86 2.75 -6.68
CA ILE A 14 -6.07 1.93 -6.81
C ILE A 14 -7.20 2.72 -7.46
N GLY A 15 -7.45 3.96 -7.02
CA GLY A 15 -8.51 4.79 -7.59
C GLY A 15 -8.23 5.15 -9.05
N THR A 16 -6.99 5.48 -9.39
CA THR A 16 -6.62 5.78 -10.78
C THR A 16 -6.72 4.54 -11.68
N ALA A 17 -6.33 3.35 -11.17
CA ALA A 17 -6.53 2.10 -11.90
C ALA A 17 -8.02 1.76 -12.08
N VAL A 18 -8.86 2.01 -11.08
CA VAL A 18 -10.33 1.84 -11.17
C VAL A 18 -10.93 2.82 -12.18
N ALA A 19 -10.50 4.08 -12.17
CA ALA A 19 -10.99 5.08 -13.13
C ALA A 19 -10.64 4.68 -14.57
N ARG A 20 -9.41 4.21 -14.79
CA ARG A 20 -8.97 3.67 -16.09
C ARG A 20 -9.79 2.46 -16.51
N GLU A 21 -10.01 1.50 -15.61
CA GLU A 21 -10.80 0.30 -15.91
C GLU A 21 -12.25 0.65 -16.26
N LEU A 22 -12.85 1.59 -15.51
CA LEU A 22 -14.21 2.09 -15.81
C LEU A 22 -14.28 2.81 -17.15
N ALA A 23 -13.29 3.63 -17.49
CA ALA A 23 -13.23 4.30 -18.79
C ALA A 23 -13.13 3.30 -19.95
N HIS A 24 -12.45 2.18 -19.76
CA HIS A 24 -12.38 1.11 -20.78
C HIS A 24 -13.63 0.24 -20.85
N ARG A 25 -14.41 0.12 -19.76
CA ARG A 25 -15.63 -0.72 -19.72
C ARG A 25 -16.88 0.03 -20.17
N PHE A 26 -16.86 1.35 -20.12
CA PHE A 26 -18.00 2.23 -20.39
C PHE A 26 -17.61 3.31 -21.40
N ASP A 27 -17.42 2.94 -22.67
CA ASP A 27 -16.95 3.82 -23.76
C ASP A 27 -17.84 5.07 -23.96
N ASP A 28 -19.14 4.96 -23.64
CA ASP A 28 -20.11 6.07 -23.75
C ASP A 28 -20.23 6.93 -22.47
N ALA A 29 -19.50 6.60 -21.40
CA ALA A 29 -19.59 7.31 -20.13
C ALA A 29 -18.41 8.24 -19.90
N THR A 30 -18.66 9.39 -19.28
CA THR A 30 -17.59 10.24 -18.77
C THR A 30 -17.20 9.79 -17.36
N VAL A 31 -15.93 9.42 -17.19
CA VAL A 31 -15.36 9.09 -15.89
C VAL A 31 -14.69 10.34 -15.30
N THR A 32 -15.08 10.75 -14.10
CA THR A 32 -14.46 11.86 -13.36
C THR A 32 -13.76 11.30 -12.12
N LEU A 33 -12.45 11.49 -12.01
CA LEU A 33 -11.68 11.17 -10.82
C LEU A 33 -11.49 12.43 -9.96
N PHE A 34 -11.94 12.37 -8.71
CA PHE A 34 -11.77 13.42 -7.71
C PHE A 34 -10.57 13.12 -6.82
N GLU A 35 -9.63 14.05 -6.74
CA GLU A 35 -8.48 14.00 -5.83
C GLU A 35 -8.40 15.30 -5.03
N LYS A 36 -8.21 15.19 -3.70
CA LYS A 36 -8.14 16.36 -2.81
C LYS A 36 -6.83 17.14 -2.95
N GLU A 37 -5.76 16.46 -3.35
CA GLU A 37 -4.45 17.04 -3.55
C GLU A 37 -4.28 17.63 -4.95
N PRO A 38 -3.23 18.46 -5.19
CA PRO A 38 -2.99 19.07 -6.49
C PRO A 38 -2.40 18.10 -7.54
N HIS A 39 -2.12 16.86 -7.18
CA HIS A 39 -1.55 15.85 -8.06
C HIS A 39 -1.93 14.42 -7.63
N LEU A 40 -1.77 13.46 -8.54
CA LEU A 40 -1.93 12.03 -8.24
C LEU A 40 -0.84 11.52 -7.30
N ALA A 41 -1.07 10.38 -6.67
CA ALA A 41 -0.11 9.64 -5.84
C ALA A 41 0.44 10.40 -4.62
N ALA A 42 -0.18 11.46 -4.18
CA ALA A 42 0.30 12.34 -3.11
C ALA A 42 0.50 11.63 -1.75
N HIS A 43 -0.25 10.57 -1.49
CA HIS A 43 -0.25 9.86 -0.20
C HIS A 43 0.51 8.52 -0.26
N GLN A 44 -0.11 7.42 0.21
CA GLN A 44 0.52 6.09 0.33
C GLN A 44 1.22 5.62 -0.95
N THR A 45 0.68 5.99 -2.11
CA THR A 45 1.23 5.62 -3.42
C THR A 45 2.60 6.23 -3.68
N GLY A 46 2.83 7.48 -3.30
CA GLY A 46 4.13 8.16 -3.41
C GLY A 46 5.07 7.90 -2.22
N HIS A 47 4.59 7.26 -1.14
CA HIS A 47 5.30 7.12 0.12
C HIS A 47 5.45 5.66 0.55
N ASN A 48 5.93 4.80 -0.35
CA ASN A 48 6.13 3.36 -0.11
C ASN A 48 7.54 2.91 -0.51
N SER A 49 7.78 1.60 -0.44
CA SER A 49 9.10 1.01 -0.74
C SER A 49 9.36 0.80 -2.23
N GLY A 50 8.40 1.00 -3.11
CA GLY A 50 8.52 0.74 -4.55
C GLY A 50 8.59 -0.74 -4.94
N VAL A 51 8.37 -1.67 -4.02
CA VAL A 51 8.53 -3.11 -4.28
C VAL A 51 7.31 -3.69 -4.98
N VAL A 52 7.55 -4.37 -6.09
CA VAL A 52 6.59 -5.24 -6.78
C VAL A 52 6.64 -6.62 -6.13
N HIS A 53 5.67 -6.91 -5.27
CA HIS A 53 5.61 -8.14 -4.48
C HIS A 53 5.28 -9.36 -5.33
N ALA A 54 6.08 -10.44 -5.24
CA ALA A 54 5.86 -11.66 -6.01
C ALA A 54 4.73 -12.57 -5.49
N GLY A 55 4.28 -12.39 -4.24
CA GLY A 55 3.23 -13.23 -3.64
C GLY A 55 3.76 -14.36 -2.73
N LEU A 56 4.95 -14.18 -2.12
CA LEU A 56 5.64 -15.22 -1.34
C LEU A 56 4.86 -15.68 -0.09
N TYR A 57 4.17 -14.77 0.58
CA TYR A 57 3.69 -14.96 1.96
C TYR A 57 2.19 -15.28 2.08
N TYR A 58 1.41 -15.07 1.02
CA TYR A 58 -0.05 -15.13 1.09
C TYR A 58 -0.54 -16.57 1.13
N GLU A 59 -1.65 -16.78 1.84
CA GLU A 59 -2.29 -18.09 1.92
C GLU A 59 -2.72 -18.54 0.52
N PRO A 60 -2.32 -19.73 0.07
CA PRO A 60 -2.66 -20.23 -1.26
C PRO A 60 -4.18 -20.27 -1.49
N GLY A 61 -4.60 -19.79 -2.67
CA GLY A 61 -6.00 -19.70 -3.06
C GLY A 61 -6.76 -18.49 -2.49
N SER A 62 -6.16 -17.74 -1.56
CA SER A 62 -6.76 -16.50 -1.03
C SER A 62 -6.93 -15.44 -2.14
N LEU A 63 -7.87 -14.50 -1.91
CA LEU A 63 -8.05 -13.37 -2.84
C LEU A 63 -6.76 -12.56 -3.01
N LYS A 64 -6.03 -12.33 -1.92
CA LYS A 64 -4.71 -11.65 -1.94
C LYS A 64 -3.70 -12.38 -2.84
N ALA A 65 -3.57 -13.70 -2.70
CA ALA A 65 -2.65 -14.48 -3.52
C ALA A 65 -3.00 -14.39 -5.01
N ARG A 66 -4.27 -14.59 -5.35
CA ARG A 66 -4.75 -14.52 -6.75
C ARG A 66 -4.57 -13.13 -7.36
N LEU A 67 -5.00 -12.08 -6.65
CA LEU A 67 -4.87 -10.70 -7.14
C LEU A 67 -3.41 -10.26 -7.22
N CYS A 68 -2.54 -10.75 -6.33
CA CYS A 68 -1.12 -10.46 -6.40
C CYS A 68 -0.50 -11.04 -7.67
N ARG A 69 -0.71 -12.32 -7.96
CA ARG A 69 -0.15 -12.95 -9.15
C ARG A 69 -0.67 -12.33 -10.45
N ALA A 70 -1.99 -12.19 -10.58
CA ALA A 70 -2.59 -11.52 -11.73
C ALA A 70 -2.13 -10.06 -11.87
N GLY A 71 -1.99 -9.35 -10.73
CA GLY A 71 -1.54 -7.96 -10.70
C GLY A 71 -0.10 -7.78 -11.16
N VAL A 72 0.82 -8.65 -10.72
CA VAL A 72 2.22 -8.63 -11.19
C VAL A 72 2.30 -8.74 -12.72
N GLU A 73 1.60 -9.71 -13.31
CA GLU A 73 1.61 -9.93 -14.77
C GLU A 73 1.09 -8.70 -15.54
N LYS A 74 0.00 -8.11 -15.05
CA LYS A 74 -0.58 -6.90 -15.65
C LYS A 74 0.33 -5.69 -15.47
N LEU A 75 0.90 -5.52 -14.28
CA LEU A 75 1.80 -4.41 -13.97
C LEU A 75 3.06 -4.47 -14.83
N VAL A 76 3.71 -5.63 -14.93
CA VAL A 76 4.94 -5.81 -15.72
C VAL A 76 4.68 -5.46 -17.19
N ARG A 77 3.59 -5.95 -17.77
CA ARG A 77 3.20 -5.58 -19.14
C ARG A 77 3.02 -4.08 -19.28
N TYR A 78 2.24 -3.48 -18.39
CA TYR A 78 1.91 -2.06 -18.44
C TYR A 78 3.13 -1.14 -18.30
N VAL A 79 4.03 -1.42 -17.36
CA VAL A 79 5.24 -0.59 -17.17
C VAL A 79 6.16 -0.62 -18.38
N HIS A 80 6.28 -1.77 -19.06
CA HIS A 80 7.05 -1.87 -20.29
C HIS A 80 6.37 -1.13 -21.46
N GLU A 81 5.05 -1.23 -21.61
CA GLU A 81 4.29 -0.52 -22.65
C GLU A 81 4.36 1.00 -22.48
N ARG A 82 4.38 1.49 -21.23
CA ARG A 82 4.37 2.92 -20.92
C ARG A 82 5.74 3.52 -20.59
N GLY A 83 6.80 2.72 -20.57
CA GLY A 83 8.14 3.20 -20.22
C GLY A 83 8.28 3.67 -18.77
N VAL A 84 7.47 3.14 -17.85
CA VAL A 84 7.57 3.47 -16.42
C VAL A 84 8.85 2.87 -15.84
N PRO A 85 9.62 3.60 -15.00
CA PRO A 85 10.82 3.08 -14.37
C PRO A 85 10.54 1.80 -13.58
N TYR A 86 11.12 0.70 -14.03
CA TYR A 86 10.96 -0.65 -13.49
C TYR A 86 12.29 -1.40 -13.56
N GLN A 87 12.62 -2.14 -12.51
CA GLN A 87 13.80 -2.98 -12.49
C GLN A 87 13.53 -4.30 -11.77
N GLU A 88 13.74 -5.41 -12.45
CA GLU A 88 13.79 -6.73 -11.86
C GLU A 88 15.16 -6.93 -11.19
N CYS A 89 15.19 -6.86 -9.87
CA CYS A 89 16.43 -6.88 -9.09
C CYS A 89 16.56 -8.10 -8.17
N GLY A 90 15.50 -8.90 -8.09
CA GLY A 90 15.47 -10.08 -7.23
C GLY A 90 15.31 -9.75 -5.75
N LYS A 91 14.96 -10.78 -4.98
CA LYS A 91 14.78 -10.70 -3.53
C LYS A 91 15.31 -11.96 -2.84
N LEU A 92 16.06 -11.75 -1.77
CA LEU A 92 16.40 -12.75 -0.78
C LEU A 92 15.58 -12.56 0.49
N VAL A 93 14.97 -13.63 1.00
CA VAL A 93 14.47 -13.71 2.37
C VAL A 93 15.44 -14.58 3.14
N VAL A 94 16.15 -14.01 4.12
CA VAL A 94 17.34 -14.61 4.73
C VAL A 94 17.04 -15.08 6.14
N ALA A 95 17.39 -16.34 6.43
CA ALA A 95 17.34 -16.96 7.74
C ALA A 95 18.72 -16.97 8.40
N HIS A 96 18.75 -16.69 9.72
CA HIS A 96 19.97 -16.66 10.52
C HIS A 96 20.09 -17.84 11.52
N ASP A 97 18.98 -18.46 11.88
CA ASP A 97 18.92 -19.58 12.81
C ASP A 97 17.96 -20.69 12.35
N THR A 98 17.93 -21.79 13.08
CA THR A 98 17.13 -22.97 12.76
C THR A 98 15.64 -22.68 12.76
N MET A 99 15.15 -21.83 13.67
CA MET A 99 13.73 -21.49 13.75
C MET A 99 13.29 -20.63 12.55
N GLU A 100 14.15 -19.73 12.09
CA GLU A 100 13.93 -18.95 10.89
C GLU A 100 13.98 -19.83 9.63
N VAL A 101 14.85 -20.85 9.59
CA VAL A 101 14.90 -21.84 8.50
C VAL A 101 13.57 -22.59 8.38
N GLU A 102 13.02 -23.11 9.47
CA GLU A 102 11.72 -23.80 9.44
C GLU A 102 10.58 -22.91 8.94
N ARG A 103 10.61 -21.62 9.28
CA ARG A 103 9.64 -20.63 8.77
C ARG A 103 9.85 -20.34 7.30
N LEU A 104 11.10 -20.25 6.87
CA LEU A 104 11.48 -19.97 5.48
C LEU A 104 11.04 -21.10 4.54
N GLU A 105 11.19 -22.36 4.96
CA GLU A 105 10.71 -23.53 4.22
C GLU A 105 9.20 -23.48 3.99
N LYS A 106 8.42 -23.10 5.01
CA LYS A 106 6.96 -22.91 4.88
C LYS A 106 6.62 -21.77 3.91
N ILE A 107 7.42 -20.70 3.89
CA ILE A 107 7.24 -19.60 2.93
C ILE A 107 7.55 -20.09 1.52
N HIS A 108 8.59 -20.93 1.34
CA HIS A 108 8.92 -21.54 0.06
C HIS A 108 7.78 -22.42 -0.47
N GLU A 109 7.20 -23.26 0.39
CA GLU A 109 6.03 -24.08 0.05
C GLU A 109 4.84 -23.22 -0.41
N ARG A 110 4.53 -22.16 0.35
CA ARG A 110 3.46 -21.19 -0.03
C ARG A 110 3.75 -20.48 -1.35
N ALA A 111 4.96 -20.00 -1.52
CA ALA A 111 5.37 -19.31 -2.76
C ALA A 111 5.22 -20.22 -3.97
N THR A 112 5.62 -21.49 -3.84
CA THR A 112 5.48 -22.53 -4.88
C THR A 112 4.00 -22.79 -5.18
N ALA A 113 3.18 -22.98 -4.15
CA ALA A 113 1.72 -23.19 -4.28
C ALA A 113 1.00 -21.99 -4.90
N ASN A 114 1.51 -20.77 -4.68
CA ASN A 114 1.01 -19.54 -5.30
C ASN A 114 1.49 -19.35 -6.76
N GLY A 115 2.31 -20.27 -7.30
CA GLY A 115 2.84 -20.16 -8.66
C GLY A 115 3.85 -19.02 -8.84
N VAL A 116 4.59 -18.66 -7.78
CA VAL A 116 5.68 -17.68 -7.92
C VAL A 116 6.83 -18.31 -8.71
N PRO A 117 7.23 -17.71 -9.85
CA PRO A 117 8.16 -18.35 -10.75
C PRO A 117 9.59 -18.41 -10.18
N HIS A 118 10.27 -19.52 -10.41
CA HIS A 118 11.69 -19.72 -10.14
C HIS A 118 12.14 -19.49 -8.69
N VAL A 119 11.22 -19.57 -7.73
CA VAL A 119 11.61 -19.50 -6.31
C VAL A 119 12.41 -20.73 -5.92
N LYS A 120 13.48 -20.51 -5.17
CA LYS A 120 14.36 -21.60 -4.70
C LYS A 120 14.99 -21.25 -3.36
N LEU A 121 15.31 -22.29 -2.58
CA LEU A 121 16.15 -22.15 -1.40
C LEU A 121 17.63 -22.16 -1.83
N LEU A 122 18.42 -21.27 -1.27
CA LEU A 122 19.84 -21.10 -1.52
C LEU A 122 20.62 -21.35 -0.24
N ASP A 123 21.66 -22.15 -0.33
CA ASP A 123 22.65 -22.30 0.74
C ASP A 123 23.55 -21.04 0.86
N ARG A 124 24.51 -21.08 1.79
CA ARG A 124 25.42 -19.94 2.04
C ARG A 124 26.29 -19.58 0.83
N HIS A 125 26.66 -20.54 0.02
CA HIS A 125 27.49 -20.32 -1.15
C HIS A 125 26.67 -19.69 -2.28
N GLU A 126 25.57 -20.34 -2.65
CA GLU A 126 24.63 -19.89 -3.67
C GLU A 126 24.06 -18.50 -3.36
N MET A 127 23.73 -18.22 -2.08
CA MET A 127 23.24 -16.93 -1.64
C MET A 127 24.25 -15.80 -1.91
N ARG A 128 25.55 -16.05 -1.73
CA ARG A 128 26.61 -15.07 -2.01
C ARG A 128 26.92 -14.88 -3.49
N GLU A 129 26.58 -15.81 -4.34
CA GLU A 129 26.63 -15.60 -5.79
C GLU A 129 25.61 -14.54 -6.22
N VAL A 130 24.43 -14.52 -5.59
CA VAL A 130 23.38 -13.53 -5.83
C VAL A 130 23.73 -12.20 -5.14
N GLU A 131 24.03 -12.24 -3.84
CA GLU A 131 24.34 -11.08 -2.99
C GLU A 131 25.65 -11.29 -2.23
N PRO A 132 26.80 -10.84 -2.76
CA PRO A 132 28.13 -11.17 -2.23
C PRO A 132 28.35 -10.80 -0.75
N ASN A 133 27.72 -9.71 -0.30
CA ASN A 133 27.87 -9.18 1.05
C ASN A 133 26.86 -9.72 2.06
N VAL A 134 25.90 -10.57 1.62
CA VAL A 134 24.86 -11.08 2.51
C VAL A 134 25.41 -12.11 3.49
N ARG A 135 24.83 -12.12 4.69
CA ARG A 135 25.10 -13.13 5.75
C ARG A 135 23.78 -13.80 6.13
N GLY A 136 23.86 -15.12 6.27
CA GLY A 136 22.72 -15.95 6.68
C GLY A 136 23.10 -17.43 6.63
N VAL A 137 22.17 -18.31 7.00
CA VAL A 137 22.36 -19.78 6.94
C VAL A 137 21.62 -20.39 5.75
N LEU A 138 20.46 -19.82 5.38
CA LEU A 138 19.64 -20.21 4.24
C LEU A 138 18.89 -18.97 3.72
N ALA A 139 18.61 -18.91 2.43
CA ALA A 139 17.76 -17.86 1.88
C ALA A 139 16.75 -18.42 0.89
N LEU A 140 15.56 -17.81 0.85
CA LEU A 140 14.61 -17.98 -0.25
C LEU A 140 14.88 -16.90 -1.29
N HIS A 141 15.21 -17.31 -2.49
CA HIS A 141 15.42 -16.42 -3.64
C HIS A 141 14.16 -16.34 -4.50
N SER A 142 13.72 -15.13 -4.75
CA SER A 142 12.66 -14.79 -5.72
C SER A 142 13.26 -13.88 -6.79
N PRO A 143 13.77 -14.42 -7.90
CA PRO A 143 14.57 -13.69 -8.89
C PRO A 143 13.76 -12.60 -9.61
N HIS A 144 12.45 -12.79 -9.78
CA HIS A 144 11.55 -11.88 -10.48
C HIS A 144 10.85 -10.85 -9.58
N THR A 145 11.26 -10.73 -8.32
CA THR A 145 10.82 -9.60 -7.50
C THR A 145 11.49 -8.33 -8.02
N ALA A 146 10.70 -7.27 -8.16
CA ALA A 146 11.13 -6.06 -8.81
C ALA A 146 10.89 -4.80 -7.96
N ILE A 147 11.39 -3.69 -8.45
CA ILE A 147 11.10 -2.34 -7.95
C ILE A 147 10.53 -1.50 -9.09
N VAL A 148 9.66 -0.56 -8.73
CA VAL A 148 8.97 0.33 -9.67
C VAL A 148 8.74 1.71 -9.04
N ASP A 149 8.65 2.73 -9.87
CA ASP A 149 8.12 4.03 -9.45
C ASP A 149 6.59 4.00 -9.51
N PHE A 150 5.94 3.77 -8.34
CA PHE A 150 4.48 3.74 -8.26
C PHE A 150 3.83 5.11 -8.49
N ALA A 151 4.53 6.22 -8.26
CA ALA A 151 4.00 7.54 -8.58
C ALA A 151 3.95 7.73 -10.11
N ALA A 152 5.05 7.46 -10.81
CA ALA A 152 5.09 7.50 -12.27
C ALA A 152 4.09 6.51 -12.92
N LEU A 153 3.91 5.32 -12.33
CA LEU A 153 2.88 4.38 -12.77
C LEU A 153 1.48 4.97 -12.63
N THR A 154 1.18 5.65 -11.53
CA THR A 154 -0.13 6.25 -11.30
C THR A 154 -0.39 7.44 -12.22
N GLU A 155 0.63 8.23 -12.52
CA GLU A 155 0.56 9.32 -13.51
C GLU A 155 0.26 8.76 -14.92
N ALA A 156 0.92 7.67 -15.31
CA ALA A 156 0.66 7.01 -16.59
C ALA A 156 -0.79 6.48 -16.68
N LEU A 157 -1.31 5.89 -15.57
CA LEU A 157 -2.72 5.46 -15.50
C LEU A 157 -3.69 6.65 -15.59
N GLY A 158 -3.34 7.79 -14.97
CA GLY A 158 -4.12 9.03 -15.06
C GLY A 158 -4.18 9.57 -16.49
N ALA A 159 -3.05 9.56 -17.20
CA ALA A 159 -3.00 9.95 -18.61
C ALA A 159 -3.87 9.03 -19.49
N ASP A 160 -3.97 7.74 -19.16
CA ASP A 160 -4.89 6.83 -19.87
C ASP A 160 -6.35 7.21 -19.63
N VAL A 161 -6.73 7.64 -18.42
CA VAL A 161 -8.08 8.13 -18.11
C VAL A 161 -8.42 9.34 -18.98
N GLU A 162 -7.51 10.31 -19.07
CA GLU A 162 -7.72 11.51 -19.90
C GLU A 162 -7.76 11.19 -21.39
N ALA A 163 -6.88 10.29 -21.86
CA ALA A 163 -6.88 9.83 -23.24
C ALA A 163 -8.20 9.11 -23.65
N ALA A 164 -8.86 8.47 -22.69
CA ALA A 164 -10.18 7.87 -22.86
C ALA A 164 -11.36 8.87 -22.71
N GLY A 165 -11.08 10.18 -22.61
CA GLY A 165 -12.10 11.23 -22.44
C GLY A 165 -12.58 11.44 -21.02
N GLY A 166 -11.93 10.84 -20.03
CA GLY A 166 -12.18 11.09 -18.61
C GLY A 166 -11.58 12.40 -18.12
N GLN A 167 -11.88 12.77 -16.87
CA GLN A 167 -11.46 14.01 -16.25
C GLN A 167 -10.79 13.76 -14.90
N LEU A 168 -9.67 14.43 -14.65
CA LEU A 168 -9.00 14.46 -13.35
C LEU A 168 -9.32 15.82 -12.67
N ARG A 169 -10.02 15.76 -11.53
CA ARG A 169 -10.37 16.95 -10.73
C ARG A 169 -9.54 16.97 -9.46
N PHE A 170 -8.45 17.72 -9.51
CA PHE A 170 -7.58 17.99 -8.37
C PHE A 170 -8.16 19.06 -7.44
N ASN A 171 -7.59 19.18 -6.23
CA ASN A 171 -8.04 20.10 -5.17
C ASN A 171 -9.54 19.95 -4.89
N SER A 172 -10.06 18.72 -4.97
CA SER A 172 -11.47 18.39 -4.90
C SER A 172 -11.71 17.30 -3.85
N GLU A 173 -11.72 17.70 -2.57
CA GLU A 173 -11.95 16.79 -1.46
C GLU A 173 -13.44 16.41 -1.39
N VAL A 174 -13.72 15.12 -1.56
CA VAL A 174 -15.08 14.59 -1.40
C VAL A 174 -15.35 14.37 0.09
N ALA A 175 -16.27 15.14 0.64
CA ALA A 175 -16.66 15.11 2.05
C ALA A 175 -17.80 14.13 2.34
N GLN A 176 -18.77 14.00 1.41
CA GLN A 176 -19.98 13.20 1.60
C GLN A 176 -20.53 12.67 0.27
N LEU A 177 -21.20 11.53 0.36
CA LEU A 177 -21.91 10.89 -0.74
C LEU A 177 -23.35 10.59 -0.31
N ASP A 178 -24.31 11.13 -1.05
CA ASP A 178 -25.73 10.90 -0.80
C ASP A 178 -26.30 9.97 -1.88
N THR A 179 -26.75 8.77 -1.48
CA THR A 179 -27.41 7.83 -2.39
C THR A 179 -28.85 8.24 -2.61
N LEU A 180 -29.20 8.64 -3.82
CA LEU A 180 -30.50 9.16 -4.23
C LEU A 180 -31.18 8.21 -5.24
N GLY A 181 -31.68 7.07 -4.77
CA GLY A 181 -32.35 6.08 -5.65
C GLY A 181 -31.44 5.58 -6.79
N SER A 182 -31.55 6.20 -7.96
CA SER A 182 -30.80 5.82 -9.17
C SER A 182 -29.49 6.56 -9.38
N GLU A 183 -29.08 7.44 -8.48
CA GLU A 183 -27.89 8.26 -8.60
C GLU A 183 -27.19 8.39 -7.24
N VAL A 184 -25.92 8.79 -7.27
CA VAL A 184 -25.14 9.18 -6.09
C VAL A 184 -24.68 10.61 -6.28
N ARG A 185 -25.09 11.49 -5.34
CA ARG A 185 -24.66 12.89 -5.32
C ARG A 185 -23.36 13.03 -4.55
N ILE A 186 -22.42 13.79 -5.11
CA ILE A 186 -21.11 14.07 -4.51
C ILE A 186 -21.12 15.49 -3.93
N ARG A 187 -20.67 15.61 -2.67
CA ARG A 187 -20.44 16.88 -2.00
C ARG A 187 -18.95 17.05 -1.71
N LEU A 188 -18.40 18.19 -2.12
CA LEU A 188 -17.00 18.56 -1.87
C LEU A 188 -16.89 19.36 -0.58
N ALA A 189 -15.79 19.19 0.15
CA ALA A 189 -15.42 20.07 1.25
C ALA A 189 -15.04 21.46 0.71
N MET A 190 -15.45 22.51 1.43
CA MET A 190 -15.02 23.87 1.09
C MET A 190 -13.71 24.20 1.82
N PRO A 191 -12.69 24.70 1.11
CA PRO A 191 -11.41 25.07 1.71
C PRO A 191 -11.59 26.09 2.85
N GLY A 192 -10.98 25.85 4.00
CA GLY A 192 -10.97 26.75 5.15
C GLY A 192 -12.22 26.72 6.02
N VAL A 193 -13.19 25.84 5.75
CA VAL A 193 -14.38 25.62 6.58
C VAL A 193 -14.24 24.27 7.30
N SER A 194 -14.51 24.25 8.61
CA SER A 194 -14.51 23.00 9.39
C SER A 194 -15.42 21.95 8.75
N GLU A 195 -14.96 20.70 8.66
CA GLU A 195 -15.52 19.53 7.93
C GLU A 195 -17.05 19.30 8.07
N SER A 196 -17.73 20.02 8.94
CA SER A 196 -19.13 19.73 9.29
C SER A 196 -20.17 20.69 8.73
N MET A 197 -19.84 21.80 8.07
CA MET A 197 -20.86 22.84 7.88
C MET A 197 -21.12 23.35 6.46
N VAL A 198 -20.22 23.33 5.50
CA VAL A 198 -20.52 23.79 4.14
C VAL A 198 -19.85 22.90 3.10
N THR A 199 -20.68 22.36 2.21
CA THR A 199 -20.22 21.53 1.09
C THR A 199 -20.69 22.14 -0.23
N GLU A 200 -19.84 22.04 -1.26
CA GLU A 200 -20.21 22.37 -2.63
C GLU A 200 -20.79 21.14 -3.33
N ASP A 201 -21.85 21.30 -4.10
CA ASP A 201 -22.45 20.21 -4.90
C ASP A 201 -21.62 19.98 -6.17
N ALA A 202 -20.97 18.84 -6.29
CA ALA A 202 -20.25 18.42 -7.50
C ALA A 202 -21.14 17.72 -8.53
N GLY A 203 -22.42 17.54 -8.23
CA GLY A 203 -23.40 16.89 -9.08
C GLY A 203 -23.67 15.44 -8.74
N SER A 204 -24.55 14.82 -9.54
CA SER A 204 -24.95 13.41 -9.38
C SER A 204 -24.31 12.53 -10.45
N PHE A 205 -24.03 11.28 -10.07
CA PHE A 205 -23.35 10.26 -10.90
C PHE A 205 -24.16 8.96 -10.91
N ASP A 206 -24.14 8.27 -12.04
CA ASP A 206 -24.82 6.98 -12.23
C ASP A 206 -24.12 5.83 -11.50
N LEU A 207 -22.83 5.95 -11.26
CA LEU A 207 -21.98 5.01 -10.53
C LEU A 207 -20.86 5.76 -9.83
N VAL A 208 -20.62 5.43 -8.56
CA VAL A 208 -19.52 6.01 -7.79
C VAL A 208 -18.69 4.89 -7.15
N VAL A 209 -17.37 4.98 -7.29
CA VAL A 209 -16.41 4.11 -6.60
C VAL A 209 -15.48 4.96 -5.74
N THR A 210 -15.34 4.63 -4.45
CA THR A 210 -14.42 5.34 -3.57
C THR A 210 -13.20 4.52 -3.22
N CYS A 211 -12.02 5.14 -3.38
CA CYS A 211 -10.70 4.60 -3.08
C CYS A 211 -9.91 5.59 -2.20
N ALA A 212 -10.54 6.06 -1.11
CA ALA A 212 -10.09 7.20 -0.30
C ALA A 212 -8.93 6.87 0.68
N GLY A 213 -8.34 5.67 0.60
CA GLY A 213 -7.14 5.30 1.37
C GLY A 213 -7.25 5.59 2.87
N LEU A 214 -6.41 6.51 3.36
CA LEU A 214 -6.38 6.93 4.77
C LEU A 214 -7.69 7.57 5.26
N GLN A 215 -8.54 8.09 4.37
CA GLN A 215 -9.82 8.72 4.71
C GLN A 215 -11.03 7.81 4.45
N SER A 216 -10.81 6.54 4.10
CA SER A 216 -11.87 5.62 3.64
C SER A 216 -12.97 5.37 4.70
N ASP A 217 -12.62 5.26 5.97
CA ASP A 217 -13.58 5.05 7.06
C ASP A 217 -14.41 6.30 7.36
N ARG A 218 -13.80 7.50 7.28
CA ARG A 218 -14.51 8.78 7.45
C ARG A 218 -15.52 9.00 6.34
N LEU A 219 -15.08 8.86 5.09
CA LEU A 219 -15.97 9.00 3.94
C LEU A 219 -17.11 7.98 3.99
N ALA A 220 -16.83 6.75 4.44
CA ALA A 220 -17.85 5.73 4.61
C ALA A 220 -18.92 6.14 5.66
N VAL A 221 -18.49 6.63 6.81
CA VAL A 221 -19.40 7.12 7.87
C VAL A 221 -20.23 8.30 7.39
N ASN A 222 -19.59 9.28 6.75
CA ASN A 222 -20.27 10.46 6.19
C ASN A 222 -21.26 10.07 5.07
N SER A 223 -21.13 8.88 4.51
CA SER A 223 -22.04 8.31 3.49
C SER A 223 -23.03 7.31 4.07
N GLY A 224 -23.20 7.27 5.40
CA GLY A 224 -24.19 6.42 6.10
C GLY A 224 -23.81 4.97 6.24
N LEU A 225 -22.52 4.61 6.14
CA LEU A 225 -22.03 3.26 6.42
C LEU A 225 -21.58 3.10 7.89
N ASP A 226 -21.42 1.84 8.28
CA ASP A 226 -20.88 1.43 9.57
C ASP A 226 -19.48 2.02 9.82
N PRO A 227 -19.18 2.52 11.04
CA PRO A 227 -17.86 3.06 11.36
C PRO A 227 -16.73 2.03 11.42
N VAL A 228 -17.04 0.74 11.32
CA VAL A 228 -16.04 -0.36 11.36
C VAL A 228 -15.96 -1.06 10.00
N PRO A 229 -14.76 -1.39 9.50
CA PRO A 229 -13.44 -1.20 10.11
C PRO A 229 -13.02 0.27 10.14
N LYS A 230 -12.28 0.64 11.17
CA LYS A 230 -11.71 1.98 11.35
C LYS A 230 -10.26 2.02 10.89
N ILE A 231 -9.85 3.10 10.27
CA ILE A 231 -8.45 3.32 9.90
C ILE A 231 -7.69 3.88 11.10
N VAL A 232 -6.71 3.12 11.56
CA VAL A 232 -5.69 3.54 12.52
C VAL A 232 -4.39 3.74 11.75
N PRO A 233 -3.86 4.98 11.67
CA PRO A 233 -2.68 5.23 10.87
C PRO A 233 -1.40 4.76 11.57
N PHE A 234 -0.53 4.05 10.85
CA PHE A 234 0.81 3.69 11.31
C PHE A 234 1.84 4.27 10.36
N TYR A 235 2.82 5.02 10.90
CA TYR A 235 3.92 5.50 10.09
C TYR A 235 5.12 4.56 10.16
N GLY A 236 5.92 4.58 9.10
CA GLY A 236 7.23 3.95 9.06
C GLY A 236 8.26 4.93 8.50
N ASP A 237 9.32 5.14 9.27
CA ASP A 237 10.47 5.91 8.81
C ASP A 237 11.42 5.00 8.05
N TYR A 238 11.96 5.53 6.96
CA TYR A 238 13.03 4.91 6.21
C TYR A 238 14.34 5.68 6.41
N PHE A 239 15.44 4.98 6.18
CA PHE A 239 16.76 5.55 6.06
C PHE A 239 17.28 5.26 4.65
N ILE A 240 18.16 6.13 4.15
CA ILE A 240 18.73 6.04 2.82
C ILE A 240 20.25 5.94 2.91
N ILE A 241 20.80 5.07 2.09
CA ILE A 241 22.21 5.01 1.76
C ILE A 241 22.35 5.40 0.28
N ASP A 242 23.09 6.45 0.01
CA ASP A 242 23.34 6.93 -1.35
C ASP A 242 24.52 6.18 -2.00
N ARG A 243 24.68 6.31 -3.30
CA ARG A 243 25.85 5.79 -4.01
C ARG A 243 27.13 6.54 -3.57
N PRO A 244 28.31 5.87 -3.55
CA PRO A 244 28.54 4.49 -3.99
C PRO A 244 28.20 3.41 -2.94
N ALA A 245 27.99 3.77 -1.65
CA ALA A 245 27.79 2.81 -0.57
C ALA A 245 26.54 1.90 -0.76
N ALA A 246 25.51 2.39 -1.48
CA ALA A 246 24.34 1.61 -1.85
C ALA A 246 24.66 0.38 -2.73
N GLU A 247 25.81 0.34 -3.38
CA GLU A 247 26.24 -0.75 -4.26
C GLU A 247 26.65 -2.03 -3.48
N ALA A 248 26.76 -1.93 -2.15
CA ALA A 248 26.94 -3.09 -1.28
C ALA A 248 25.79 -4.09 -1.36
N VAL A 249 24.61 -3.69 -1.86
CA VAL A 249 23.41 -4.51 -2.05
C VAL A 249 22.92 -4.40 -3.49
N ARG A 250 22.71 -5.53 -4.14
CA ARG A 250 22.30 -5.61 -5.56
C ARG A 250 20.78 -5.59 -5.74
N GLY A 251 20.04 -6.28 -4.87
CA GLY A 251 18.59 -6.45 -4.94
C GLY A 251 17.89 -6.08 -3.64
N LEU A 252 17.01 -6.98 -3.19
CA LEU A 252 16.21 -6.81 -1.98
C LEU A 252 16.61 -7.86 -0.94
N ILE A 253 16.88 -7.45 0.30
CA ILE A 253 17.22 -8.36 1.39
C ILE A 253 16.23 -8.16 2.54
N TYR A 254 15.49 -9.21 2.87
CA TYR A 254 14.41 -9.20 3.85
C TYR A 254 14.65 -10.23 4.96
N PRO A 255 14.26 -9.95 6.19
CA PRO A 255 14.21 -10.95 7.25
C PRO A 255 13.10 -11.97 6.99
N VAL A 256 13.24 -13.14 7.62
CA VAL A 256 12.11 -14.06 7.76
C VAL A 256 11.07 -13.42 8.70
N PRO A 257 9.79 -13.32 8.30
CA PRO A 257 8.75 -12.76 9.16
C PRO A 257 8.61 -13.52 10.49
N ASP A 258 8.58 -12.79 11.61
CA ASP A 258 8.23 -13.37 12.90
C ASP A 258 6.74 -13.17 13.17
N PRO A 259 5.93 -14.26 13.25
CA PRO A 259 4.48 -14.16 13.45
C PRO A 259 4.07 -13.51 14.79
N LYS A 260 5.01 -13.35 15.71
CA LYS A 260 4.77 -12.60 16.97
C LYS A 260 4.63 -11.10 16.76
N TYR A 261 5.07 -10.58 15.62
CA TYR A 261 5.06 -9.15 15.34
C TYR A 261 4.15 -8.85 14.15
N PRO A 262 3.30 -7.81 14.23
CA PRO A 262 2.36 -7.47 13.17
C PRO A 262 3.02 -6.86 11.93
N PHE A 263 4.29 -6.46 12.02
CA PHE A 263 5.03 -5.82 10.94
C PHE A 263 6.36 -6.52 10.69
N LEU A 264 6.83 -6.47 9.43
CA LEU A 264 8.13 -6.98 9.04
C LEU A 264 9.26 -6.18 9.72
N GLY A 265 10.35 -6.88 10.06
CA GLY A 265 11.58 -6.24 10.55
C GLY A 265 12.27 -5.38 9.49
N VAL A 266 13.40 -4.78 9.87
CA VAL A 266 14.23 -3.96 8.99
C VAL A 266 14.65 -4.74 7.76
N HIS A 267 14.41 -4.20 6.59
CA HIS A 267 14.82 -4.79 5.32
C HIS A 267 15.53 -3.76 4.43
N LEU A 268 16.32 -4.27 3.50
CA LEU A 268 17.08 -3.49 2.55
C LEU A 268 16.37 -3.53 1.20
N THR A 269 16.08 -2.36 0.65
CA THR A 269 15.32 -2.21 -0.58
C THR A 269 16.06 -1.31 -1.55
N ARG A 270 16.50 -1.86 -2.67
CA ARG A 270 17.00 -1.07 -3.79
C ARG A 270 15.89 -0.17 -4.34
N ARG A 271 16.24 1.03 -4.75
CA ARG A 271 15.32 1.98 -5.39
C ARG A 271 15.65 2.15 -6.86
N VAL A 272 14.67 2.57 -7.65
CA VAL A 272 14.84 2.83 -9.10
C VAL A 272 15.86 3.97 -9.38
N ASP A 273 16.05 4.89 -8.43
CA ASP A 273 17.05 5.96 -8.48
C ASP A 273 18.47 5.47 -8.12
N GLY A 274 18.60 4.20 -7.75
CA GLY A 274 19.85 3.55 -7.39
C GLY A 274 20.30 3.71 -5.94
N ALA A 275 19.54 4.45 -5.10
CA ALA A 275 19.76 4.49 -3.66
C ALA A 275 19.33 3.16 -3.02
N LEU A 276 19.83 2.90 -1.80
CA LEU A 276 19.41 1.78 -0.96
C LEU A 276 18.60 2.32 0.21
N MET A 277 17.43 1.77 0.40
CA MET A 277 16.51 2.15 1.47
C MET A 277 16.50 1.07 2.56
N LEU A 278 16.64 1.49 3.83
CA LEU A 278 16.52 0.65 5.01
C LEU A 278 15.20 0.93 5.70
N GLY A 279 14.47 -0.06 6.09
CA GLY A 279 13.21 0.12 6.81
C GLY A 279 12.04 -0.63 6.23
N PRO A 280 10.82 -0.25 6.59
CA PRO A 280 10.48 0.75 7.62
C PRO A 280 10.38 0.13 9.02
N ASN A 281 10.37 0.99 10.04
CA ASN A 281 9.75 0.68 11.33
C ASN A 281 8.21 0.85 11.26
N ALA A 282 7.51 0.64 12.38
CA ALA A 282 6.06 0.78 12.41
C ALA A 282 5.57 1.36 13.74
N PHE A 283 5.11 2.61 13.71
CA PHE A 283 4.61 3.32 14.88
C PHE A 283 3.22 3.89 14.63
N LEU A 284 2.47 4.07 15.72
CA LEU A 284 1.23 4.83 15.66
C LEU A 284 1.52 6.25 15.14
N SER A 285 0.82 6.66 14.09
CA SER A 285 0.91 8.03 13.57
C SER A 285 -0.02 8.96 14.33
N MET A 286 0.48 10.15 14.64
CA MET A 286 -0.31 11.22 15.27
C MET A 286 -1.15 12.01 14.28
N GLY A 287 -1.17 11.61 13.02
CA GLY A 287 -2.00 12.15 11.94
C GLY A 287 -2.01 11.20 10.76
N ARG A 288 -3.13 11.14 10.04
CA ARG A 288 -3.30 10.27 8.87
C ARG A 288 -2.38 10.64 7.71
N GLU A 289 -2.04 11.91 7.62
CA GLU A 289 -1.24 12.49 6.53
C GLU A 289 0.07 13.11 7.04
N SER A 290 0.56 12.63 8.19
CA SER A 290 1.79 13.11 8.82
C SER A 290 3.04 12.50 8.16
N TYR A 291 3.31 12.88 6.92
CA TYR A 291 4.52 12.49 6.17
C TYR A 291 5.77 13.26 6.62
N SER A 292 5.59 14.41 7.26
CA SER A 292 6.69 15.15 7.92
C SER A 292 6.90 14.66 9.35
N ARG A 293 8.17 14.70 9.81
CA ARG A 293 8.50 14.37 11.19
C ARG A 293 8.01 15.48 12.12
N GLY A 294 7.24 15.10 13.15
CA GLY A 294 6.62 16.03 14.10
C GLY A 294 5.24 16.54 13.67
N GLY A 295 4.74 16.12 12.50
CA GLY A 295 3.36 16.39 12.12
C GLY A 295 2.38 15.67 13.06
N PHE A 296 1.33 16.38 13.50
CA PHE A 296 0.23 15.80 14.29
C PHE A 296 -1.09 16.47 13.90
N ASP A 297 -2.17 15.75 14.12
CA ASP A 297 -3.53 16.23 13.96
C ASP A 297 -4.37 15.80 15.17
N LEU A 298 -4.96 16.78 15.88
CA LEU A 298 -5.72 16.52 17.10
C LEU A 298 -7.02 15.73 16.83
N SER A 299 -7.64 15.91 15.69
CA SER A 299 -8.85 15.17 15.28
C SER A 299 -8.48 13.68 15.05
N ASP A 300 -7.35 13.42 14.38
CA ASP A 300 -6.86 12.07 14.14
C ASP A 300 -6.47 11.36 15.43
N ILE A 301 -5.77 12.06 16.33
CA ILE A 301 -5.41 11.56 17.66
C ILE A 301 -6.69 11.22 18.44
N GLY A 302 -7.63 12.17 18.54
CA GLY A 302 -8.90 11.98 19.22
C GLY A 302 -9.71 10.82 18.65
N SER A 303 -9.76 10.72 17.32
CA SER A 303 -10.41 9.63 16.60
C SER A 303 -9.80 8.26 16.92
N THR A 304 -8.47 8.16 17.00
CA THR A 304 -7.76 6.91 17.31
C THR A 304 -7.92 6.52 18.79
N LEU A 305 -7.72 7.46 19.70
CA LEU A 305 -7.83 7.22 21.15
C LEU A 305 -9.28 6.98 21.60
N GLY A 306 -10.27 7.54 20.93
CA GLY A 306 -11.69 7.27 21.15
C GLY A 306 -12.16 5.91 20.68
N PHE A 307 -11.35 5.17 19.91
CA PHE A 307 -11.71 3.87 19.36
C PHE A 307 -11.36 2.73 20.32
N LYS A 308 -12.37 2.03 20.83
CA LYS A 308 -12.18 0.91 21.79
C LYS A 308 -11.32 -0.22 21.23
N GLY A 309 -11.39 -0.50 19.92
CA GLY A 309 -10.55 -1.49 19.25
C GLY A 309 -9.06 -1.18 19.38
N PHE A 310 -8.68 0.10 19.28
CA PHE A 310 -7.29 0.52 19.46
C PHE A 310 -6.72 0.13 20.84
N TRP A 311 -7.46 0.33 21.91
CA TRP A 311 -6.98 -0.02 23.27
C TRP A 311 -6.86 -1.53 23.46
N LYS A 312 -7.74 -2.33 22.85
CA LYS A 312 -7.62 -3.79 22.85
C LYS A 312 -6.36 -4.22 22.07
N PHE A 313 -6.12 -3.64 20.89
CA PHE A 313 -4.91 -3.88 20.12
C PHE A 313 -3.66 -3.51 20.92
N ALA A 314 -3.63 -2.32 21.51
CA ALA A 314 -2.49 -1.83 22.30
C ALA A 314 -2.17 -2.75 23.47
N SER A 315 -3.19 -3.22 24.22
CA SER A 315 -3.00 -4.12 25.35
C SER A 315 -2.46 -5.49 24.95
N GLN A 316 -2.82 -5.99 23.76
CA GLN A 316 -2.35 -7.27 23.24
C GLN A 316 -0.91 -7.20 22.66
N ASN A 317 -0.42 -5.99 22.34
CA ASN A 317 0.84 -5.78 21.63
C ASN A 317 1.87 -4.94 22.44
N ILE A 318 1.75 -4.88 23.76
CA ILE A 318 2.65 -4.07 24.64
C ILE A 318 4.13 -4.43 24.41
N GLY A 319 4.46 -5.72 24.31
CA GLY A 319 5.83 -6.17 24.09
C GLY A 319 6.41 -5.77 22.73
N ALA A 320 5.58 -5.83 21.68
CA ALA A 320 5.95 -5.35 20.35
C ALA A 320 6.17 -3.83 20.34
N ALA A 321 5.26 -3.08 20.98
CA ALA A 321 5.38 -1.63 21.09
C ALA A 321 6.67 -1.19 21.81
N ALA A 322 7.05 -1.86 22.90
CA ALA A 322 8.29 -1.56 23.63
C ALA A 322 9.56 -1.79 22.78
N ARG A 323 9.58 -2.85 21.97
CA ARG A 323 10.69 -3.12 21.02
C ARG A 323 10.77 -2.06 19.93
N GLU A 324 9.64 -1.72 19.33
CA GLU A 324 9.57 -0.69 18.29
C GLU A 324 10.04 0.67 18.81
N VAL A 325 9.62 1.08 20.03
CA VAL A 325 10.10 2.31 20.65
C VAL A 325 11.63 2.32 20.81
N ARG A 326 12.25 1.20 21.17
CA ARG A 326 13.71 1.09 21.28
C ARG A 326 14.41 1.31 19.94
N THR A 327 13.87 0.76 18.86
CA THR A 327 14.43 0.94 17.49
C THR A 327 14.17 2.33 16.94
N ALA A 328 13.04 2.96 17.30
CA ALA A 328 12.72 4.35 16.91
C ALA A 328 13.65 5.39 17.52
N LEU A 329 13.97 5.21 18.79
CA LEU A 329 14.79 6.15 19.54
C LEU A 329 16.28 6.05 19.22
N SER A 330 16.70 4.98 18.52
CA SER A 330 18.09 4.75 18.18
C SER A 330 18.29 4.39 16.71
N PRO A 331 18.60 5.37 15.84
CA PRO A 331 19.04 5.08 14.46
C PRO A 331 20.17 4.05 14.41
N LYS A 332 21.05 4.03 15.41
CA LYS A 332 22.13 3.04 15.54
C LYS A 332 21.59 1.61 15.66
N ALA A 333 20.59 1.39 16.53
CA ALA A 333 20.00 0.06 16.70
C ALA A 333 19.32 -0.42 15.40
N PHE A 334 18.73 0.48 14.66
CA PHE A 334 18.12 0.20 13.35
C PHE A 334 19.16 -0.22 12.29
N ILE A 335 20.27 0.49 12.23
CA ILE A 335 21.38 0.18 11.34
C ILE A 335 22.03 -1.16 11.73
N GLU A 336 22.19 -1.43 13.03
CA GLU A 336 22.72 -2.71 13.50
C GLU A 336 21.83 -3.91 13.12
N GLU A 337 20.50 -3.76 13.06
CA GLU A 337 19.62 -4.80 12.52
C GLU A 337 19.90 -5.04 11.02
N ALA A 338 20.10 -4.00 10.21
CA ALA A 338 20.46 -4.14 8.79
C ALA A 338 21.84 -4.80 8.61
N ARG A 339 22.80 -4.50 9.50
CA ARG A 339 24.15 -5.07 9.47
C ARG A 339 24.20 -6.56 9.81
N LYS A 340 23.16 -7.11 10.42
CA LYS A 340 23.05 -8.58 10.55
C LYS A 340 23.02 -9.27 9.20
N PHE A 341 22.41 -8.62 8.21
CA PHE A 341 22.30 -9.12 6.83
C PHE A 341 23.51 -8.72 5.98
N VAL A 342 23.96 -7.47 6.11
CA VAL A 342 25.08 -6.89 5.33
C VAL A 342 25.98 -6.10 6.29
N PRO A 343 27.01 -6.76 6.89
CA PRO A 343 27.92 -6.11 7.85
C PRO A 343 28.71 -4.95 7.27
N GLU A 344 28.86 -4.94 5.94
CA GLU A 344 29.60 -3.93 5.18
C GLU A 344 28.92 -2.56 5.11
N ILE A 345 27.66 -2.44 5.58
CA ILE A 345 26.96 -1.15 5.69
C ILE A 345 27.70 -0.25 6.68
N ASP A 346 28.22 0.87 6.18
CA ASP A 346 28.85 1.91 7.00
C ASP A 346 27.76 2.83 7.60
N PRO A 347 27.64 2.88 8.94
CA PRO A 347 26.68 3.74 9.61
C PRO A 347 26.82 5.23 9.25
N MET A 348 28.00 5.68 8.86
CA MET A 348 28.27 7.07 8.50
C MET A 348 27.64 7.48 7.15
N THR A 349 27.31 6.50 6.30
CA THR A 349 26.67 6.74 4.99
C THR A 349 25.14 6.76 5.08
N VAL A 350 24.57 6.48 6.25
CA VAL A 350 23.11 6.34 6.47
C VAL A 350 22.52 7.69 6.87
N ARG A 351 21.60 8.19 6.06
CA ARG A 351 20.85 9.42 6.34
C ARG A 351 19.36 9.15 6.50
N LYS A 352 18.62 10.08 7.10
CA LYS A 352 17.17 10.00 7.22
C LYS A 352 16.52 10.05 5.83
N GLY A 353 15.64 9.10 5.57
CA GLY A 353 14.86 8.98 4.34
C GLY A 353 13.41 9.46 4.49
N PRO A 354 12.53 9.15 3.56
CA PRO A 354 11.12 9.50 3.59
C PRO A 354 10.37 8.77 4.72
N ARG A 355 9.15 9.21 4.94
CA ARG A 355 8.18 8.56 5.84
C ARG A 355 6.99 8.09 5.03
N GLY A 356 6.52 6.87 5.28
CA GLY A 356 5.24 6.37 4.79
C GLY A 356 4.21 6.31 5.91
N VAL A 357 2.95 6.54 5.61
CA VAL A 357 1.84 6.32 6.54
C VAL A 357 0.91 5.25 5.96
N ARG A 358 0.68 4.18 6.73
CA ARG A 358 -0.16 3.06 6.33
C ARG A 358 -1.58 3.25 6.85
N ALA A 359 -2.57 3.11 5.99
CA ALA A 359 -3.98 3.01 6.36
C ALA A 359 -4.25 1.58 6.89
N GLN A 360 -4.03 1.37 8.18
CA GLN A 360 -4.28 0.07 8.78
C GLN A 360 -5.71 -0.03 9.28
N ALA A 361 -6.53 -0.84 8.62
CA ALA A 361 -7.88 -1.11 9.07
C ALA A 361 -7.89 -2.01 10.31
N MET A 362 -8.76 -1.69 11.26
CA MET A 362 -8.90 -2.39 12.54
C MET A 362 -10.38 -2.61 12.86
N ASP A 363 -10.72 -3.81 13.33
CA ASP A 363 -12.08 -4.13 13.77
C ASP A 363 -12.36 -3.67 15.22
N ALA A 364 -13.59 -3.79 15.67
CA ALA A 364 -14.00 -3.40 17.02
C ALA A 364 -13.36 -4.27 18.14
N GLN A 365 -12.79 -5.41 17.79
CA GLN A 365 -12.08 -6.33 18.68
C GLN A 365 -10.58 -6.00 18.78
N GLY A 366 -10.10 -5.06 17.97
CA GLY A 366 -8.69 -4.68 17.91
C GLY A 366 -7.86 -5.57 16.99
N LYS A 367 -8.49 -6.43 16.20
CA LYS A 367 -7.78 -7.24 15.20
C LYS A 367 -7.51 -6.38 13.95
N LEU A 368 -6.28 -6.47 13.44
CA LEU A 368 -5.95 -5.86 12.16
C LEU A 368 -6.66 -6.61 11.03
N VAL A 369 -7.32 -5.85 10.16
CA VAL A 369 -8.02 -6.41 9.00
C VAL A 369 -7.01 -6.60 7.88
N ASP A 370 -6.66 -7.85 7.61
CA ASP A 370 -5.62 -8.23 6.65
C ASP A 370 -6.20 -8.75 5.33
N ASP A 371 -7.37 -8.27 4.92
CA ASP A 371 -7.97 -8.58 3.61
C ASP A 371 -8.68 -7.36 3.04
N PHE A 372 -9.05 -7.44 1.77
CA PHE A 372 -9.84 -6.39 1.11
C PHE A 372 -11.22 -6.27 1.76
N VAL A 373 -11.63 -5.04 2.03
CA VAL A 373 -12.98 -4.73 2.47
C VAL A 373 -13.60 -3.79 1.46
N ILE A 374 -14.50 -4.32 0.65
CA ILE A 374 -15.23 -3.59 -0.39
C ILE A 374 -16.70 -3.70 -0.06
N THR A 375 -17.39 -2.57 0.07
CA THR A 375 -18.83 -2.52 0.37
C THR A 375 -19.54 -1.89 -0.81
N THR A 376 -20.53 -2.59 -1.37
CA THR A 376 -21.35 -2.08 -2.46
C THR A 376 -22.80 -1.95 -2.01
N ARG A 377 -23.39 -0.78 -2.21
CA ARG A 377 -24.83 -0.48 -1.99
C ARG A 377 -25.39 0.20 -3.23
N GLY A 378 -26.08 -0.58 -4.06
CA GLY A 378 -26.61 -0.09 -5.33
C GLY A 378 -25.49 0.48 -6.22
N ARG A 379 -25.51 1.80 -6.41
CA ARG A 379 -24.61 2.54 -7.29
C ARG A 379 -23.35 3.09 -6.60
N LEU A 380 -23.15 2.80 -5.34
CA LEU A 380 -22.00 3.22 -4.55
C LEU A 380 -21.19 2.00 -4.12
N THR A 381 -19.94 1.91 -4.60
CA THR A 381 -18.95 0.93 -4.16
C THR A 381 -17.84 1.64 -3.40
N GLN A 382 -17.55 1.19 -2.18
CA GLN A 382 -16.55 1.81 -1.31
C GLN A 382 -15.45 0.81 -0.93
N VAL A 383 -14.21 1.12 -1.29
CA VAL A 383 -13.02 0.39 -0.86
C VAL A 383 -12.63 0.88 0.51
N ARG A 384 -12.95 0.10 1.54
CA ARG A 384 -12.73 0.46 2.94
C ARG A 384 -11.39 -0.03 3.49
N ASN A 385 -10.82 -1.06 2.88
CA ASN A 385 -9.47 -1.55 3.15
C ASN A 385 -8.88 -2.19 1.90
N ALA A 386 -7.65 -1.81 1.57
CA ALA A 386 -6.85 -2.44 0.52
C ALA A 386 -5.41 -2.59 1.02
N PRO A 387 -5.13 -3.66 1.79
CA PRO A 387 -3.82 -3.87 2.38
C PRO A 387 -2.78 -4.26 1.33
N SER A 388 -1.49 -4.28 1.72
CA SER A 388 -0.43 -4.83 0.86
C SER A 388 -0.81 -6.26 0.40
N PRO A 389 -0.68 -6.54 -0.89
CA PRO A 389 0.09 -5.87 -1.93
C PRO A 389 -0.73 -4.91 -2.83
N GLY A 390 -1.47 -3.99 -2.25
CA GLY A 390 -2.42 -3.14 -2.98
C GLY A 390 -1.85 -2.43 -4.20
N ALA A 391 -0.65 -1.84 -4.11
CA ALA A 391 -0.02 -1.15 -5.24
C ALA A 391 0.41 -2.13 -6.35
N THR A 392 1.11 -3.21 -6.01
CA THR A 392 1.48 -4.27 -6.97
C THR A 392 0.28 -4.84 -7.71
N SER A 393 -0.82 -5.01 -6.99
CA SER A 393 -2.02 -5.69 -7.50
C SER A 393 -3.04 -4.72 -8.07
N SER A 394 -2.74 -3.42 -8.14
CA SER A 394 -3.70 -2.35 -8.42
C SER A 394 -4.56 -2.57 -9.66
N LEU A 395 -3.97 -3.06 -10.75
CA LEU A 395 -4.70 -3.33 -11.99
C LEU A 395 -5.68 -4.51 -11.84
N ALA A 396 -5.27 -5.58 -11.17
CA ALA A 396 -6.16 -6.73 -10.91
C ALA A 396 -7.23 -6.40 -9.85
N ILE A 397 -6.87 -5.57 -8.85
CA ILE A 397 -7.82 -5.05 -7.85
C ILE A 397 -8.86 -4.16 -8.52
N ALA A 398 -8.46 -3.31 -9.47
CA ALA A 398 -9.36 -2.44 -10.21
C ALA A 398 -10.43 -3.25 -10.97
N GLU A 399 -10.02 -4.27 -11.69
CA GLU A 399 -10.96 -5.19 -12.37
C GLU A 399 -11.93 -5.82 -11.37
N HIS A 400 -11.41 -6.35 -10.26
CA HIS A 400 -12.24 -6.97 -9.23
C HIS A 400 -13.26 -6.00 -8.61
N ILE A 401 -12.86 -4.75 -8.33
CA ILE A 401 -13.76 -3.70 -7.81
C ILE A 401 -14.83 -3.35 -8.84
N VAL A 402 -14.43 -3.16 -10.10
CA VAL A 402 -15.35 -2.80 -11.19
C VAL A 402 -16.34 -3.94 -11.46
N ASP A 403 -15.90 -5.20 -11.44
CA ASP A 403 -16.78 -6.36 -11.57
C ASP A 403 -17.85 -6.39 -10.45
N GLN A 404 -17.46 -6.12 -9.20
CA GLN A 404 -18.42 -6.03 -8.09
C GLN A 404 -19.39 -4.85 -8.25
N ALA A 405 -18.90 -3.69 -8.67
CA ALA A 405 -19.73 -2.51 -8.90
C ALA A 405 -20.76 -2.75 -10.01
N ILE A 406 -20.35 -3.38 -11.12
CA ILE A 406 -21.25 -3.71 -12.24
C ILE A 406 -22.26 -4.79 -11.82
N ALA A 407 -21.85 -5.80 -11.07
CA ALA A 407 -22.75 -6.86 -10.61
C ALA A 407 -23.89 -6.32 -9.74
N ALA A 408 -23.65 -5.27 -8.97
CA ALA A 408 -24.65 -4.63 -8.11
C ALA A 408 -25.64 -3.72 -8.86
N LEU A 409 -25.41 -3.44 -10.15
CA LEU A 409 -26.33 -2.67 -11.01
C LEU A 409 -27.43 -3.56 -11.62
N ARG A 410 -27.28 -4.87 -11.54
CA ARG A 410 -28.25 -5.87 -12.03
C ARG A 410 -29.31 -6.15 -10.97
#